data_09a00663f0fd5657174e8b0862b90ad2
#
_entry.id   09a00663f0fd5657174e8b0862b90ad2
#
_cell.length_a   1.000
_cell.length_b   1.000
_cell.length_c   1.000
_cell.angle_alpha   90.00
_cell.angle_beta   90.00
_cell.angle_gamma   90.00
#
_symmetry.space_group_name_H-M   'P 1'
#
loop_
_entity.id
_entity.type
_entity.pdbx_description
1 polymer ?
#
loop_
_entity_poly.entity_id
_entity_poly.type
_entity_poly.pdbx_seq_one_letter_code
_entity_poly.pdbx_strand_id
1 'polypeptide(L)'
;VSDQHASAELALGTTGIAKRAADADESRAANRAWWDADADDYHAEHGDFLGRADFVWCPEGVREADARYLGDVRGRRVLEVGCGSAPCARWLAGQGAHAVALDLSAGMLRHARAGNEATGLAVPLVQASADQLPFRAGSFDAACSAFGGVPFVADVGEVFREVARVLRPGAPWVFSVTHPIRWIFPDDPGPGGLTVTQSYFDRTPYVEVDDEGRATYVEHHRTLGDYVRALGGAGLELVDLVEPEWPAGHTRQWGQWSPLRGRLFPGTAIFRTRKP
;
A
#
# COMPACT_ATOMS: atom_id res chain seq x y z
N VAL A 1 -20.35 -3.22 -0.46
CA VAL A 1 -19.35 -3.79 -1.38
C VAL A 1 -19.52 -3.01 -2.67
N SER A 2 -18.52 -2.24 -3.05
CA SER A 2 -18.56 -1.49 -4.31
C SER A 2 -18.31 -2.46 -5.47
N ASP A 3 -18.93 -2.22 -6.64
CA ASP A 3 -18.75 -3.01 -7.87
C ASP A 3 -17.27 -3.08 -8.36
N GLN A 4 -16.34 -2.51 -7.62
CA GLN A 4 -14.96 -2.28 -8.01
C GLN A 4 -14.07 -3.54 -8.03
N HIS A 5 -14.47 -4.61 -7.36
CA HIS A 5 -13.70 -5.88 -7.28
C HIS A 5 -14.51 -7.11 -7.69
N ALA A 6 -15.64 -6.88 -8.34
CA ALA A 6 -16.59 -7.97 -8.67
C ALA A 6 -15.96 -9.11 -9.48
N SER A 7 -14.96 -8.81 -10.34
CA SER A 7 -14.29 -9.83 -11.17
C SER A 7 -13.38 -10.73 -10.34
N ALA A 8 -12.61 -10.15 -9.40
CA ALA A 8 -11.73 -10.94 -8.51
C ALA A 8 -12.56 -11.74 -7.51
N GLU A 9 -13.61 -11.15 -6.91
CA GLU A 9 -14.56 -11.84 -6.04
C GLU A 9 -15.17 -13.07 -6.75
N LEU A 10 -15.65 -12.88 -7.98
CA LEU A 10 -16.22 -13.97 -8.77
C LEU A 10 -15.18 -15.04 -9.11
N ALA A 11 -13.98 -14.64 -9.52
CA ALA A 11 -12.91 -15.58 -9.90
C ALA A 11 -12.43 -16.44 -8.72
N LEU A 12 -12.47 -15.89 -7.50
CA LEU A 12 -12.05 -16.56 -6.26
C LEU A 12 -13.21 -17.21 -5.51
N GLY A 13 -14.45 -17.07 -6.00
CA GLY A 13 -15.64 -17.62 -5.35
C GLY A 13 -15.98 -16.94 -4.02
N THR A 14 -15.65 -15.65 -3.87
CA THR A 14 -15.96 -14.89 -2.66
C THR A 14 -17.47 -14.80 -2.46
N THR A 15 -17.96 -15.20 -1.29
CA THR A 15 -19.41 -15.23 -0.97
C THR A 15 -19.76 -14.44 0.27
N GLY A 16 -18.78 -14.01 1.07
CA GLY A 16 -19.08 -13.25 2.28
C GLY A 16 -17.84 -12.73 3.02
N ILE A 17 -18.12 -12.13 4.18
CA ILE A 17 -17.12 -11.58 5.08
C ILE A 17 -17.14 -12.36 6.38
N ALA A 18 -15.98 -12.80 6.85
CA ALA A 18 -15.78 -13.44 8.14
C ALA A 18 -15.12 -12.48 9.13
N LYS A 19 -15.61 -12.47 10.37
CA LYS A 19 -14.94 -11.77 11.49
C LYS A 19 -14.12 -12.78 12.29
N ARG A 20 -12.90 -13.02 11.85
CA ARG A 20 -11.97 -13.98 12.48
C ARG A 20 -10.52 -13.56 12.28
N ALA A 21 -9.62 -14.12 13.07
CA ALA A 21 -8.18 -13.98 12.82
C ALA A 21 -7.78 -14.67 11.50
N ALA A 22 -6.78 -14.13 10.84
CA ALA A 22 -6.06 -14.74 9.73
C ALA A 22 -4.57 -14.67 10.04
N ASP A 23 -3.87 -15.77 9.91
CA ASP A 23 -2.43 -15.83 10.14
C ASP A 23 -1.63 -15.32 8.93
N ALA A 24 -0.30 -15.32 9.04
CA ALA A 24 0.57 -14.78 8.01
C ALA A 24 0.52 -15.58 6.70
N ASP A 25 0.42 -16.90 6.78
CA ASP A 25 0.42 -17.76 5.60
C ASP A 25 -0.92 -17.68 4.88
N GLU A 26 -2.03 -17.68 5.63
CA GLU A 26 -3.38 -17.47 5.08
C GLU A 26 -3.51 -16.09 4.44
N SER A 27 -3.09 -15.03 5.13
CA SER A 27 -3.13 -13.66 4.58
C SER A 27 -2.30 -13.52 3.32
N ARG A 28 -1.10 -14.12 3.29
CA ARG A 28 -0.22 -14.09 2.12
C ARG A 28 -0.81 -14.84 0.93
N ALA A 29 -1.38 -16.03 1.17
CA ALA A 29 -1.97 -16.85 0.11
C ALA A 29 -3.22 -16.18 -0.48
N ALA A 30 -4.13 -15.70 0.36
CA ALA A 30 -5.34 -14.99 -0.04
C ALA A 30 -5.00 -13.73 -0.85
N ASN A 31 -4.15 -12.86 -0.33
CA ASN A 31 -3.82 -11.60 -0.98
C ASN A 31 -3.01 -11.80 -2.28
N ARG A 32 -2.17 -12.85 -2.37
CA ARG A 32 -1.55 -13.19 -3.65
C ARG A 32 -2.59 -13.55 -4.70
N ALA A 33 -3.51 -14.45 -4.36
CA ALA A 33 -4.56 -14.88 -5.29
C ALA A 33 -5.46 -13.72 -5.71
N TRP A 34 -5.84 -12.86 -4.74
CA TRP A 34 -6.65 -11.68 -5.00
C TRP A 34 -5.97 -10.72 -5.98
N TRP A 35 -4.77 -10.25 -5.67
CA TRP A 35 -4.06 -9.28 -6.50
C TRP A 35 -3.60 -9.86 -7.85
N ASP A 36 -3.48 -11.18 -7.97
CA ASP A 36 -3.28 -11.83 -9.26
C ASP A 36 -4.55 -11.80 -10.11
N ALA A 37 -5.73 -11.98 -9.51
CA ALA A 37 -7.02 -11.96 -10.19
C ALA A 37 -7.48 -10.52 -10.53
N ASP A 38 -7.26 -9.56 -9.63
CA ASP A 38 -7.72 -8.18 -9.74
C ASP A 38 -6.79 -7.29 -10.59
N ALA A 39 -5.60 -7.76 -10.94
CA ALA A 39 -4.54 -6.94 -11.54
C ALA A 39 -4.98 -6.17 -12.79
N ASP A 40 -5.75 -6.79 -13.66
CA ASP A 40 -6.19 -6.19 -14.93
C ASP A 40 -7.27 -5.13 -14.69
N ASP A 41 -8.24 -5.41 -13.81
CA ASP A 41 -9.32 -4.48 -13.46
C ASP A 41 -8.79 -3.29 -12.68
N TYR A 42 -7.95 -3.53 -11.66
CA TYR A 42 -7.29 -2.46 -10.92
C TYR A 42 -6.47 -1.53 -11.83
N HIS A 43 -5.74 -2.10 -12.77
CA HIS A 43 -4.95 -1.31 -13.73
C HIS A 43 -5.83 -0.50 -14.67
N ALA A 44 -6.94 -1.08 -15.15
CA ALA A 44 -7.90 -0.38 -16.00
C ALA A 44 -8.57 0.80 -15.28
N GLU A 45 -8.93 0.63 -14.01
CA GLU A 45 -9.63 1.65 -13.23
C GLU A 45 -8.71 2.76 -12.74
N HIS A 46 -7.51 2.43 -12.28
CA HIS A 46 -6.64 3.35 -11.55
C HIS A 46 -5.40 3.80 -12.35
N GLY A 47 -5.08 3.13 -13.45
CA GLY A 47 -3.85 3.36 -14.21
C GLY A 47 -3.69 4.79 -14.69
N ASP A 48 -4.76 5.45 -15.12
CA ASP A 48 -4.72 6.86 -15.58
C ASP A 48 -4.35 7.83 -14.44
N PHE A 49 -4.85 7.58 -13.23
CA PHE A 49 -4.54 8.42 -12.06
C PHE A 49 -3.12 8.19 -11.56
N LEU A 50 -2.71 6.93 -11.49
CA LEU A 50 -1.37 6.54 -11.03
C LEU A 50 -0.28 6.93 -12.04
N GLY A 51 -0.66 7.05 -13.32
CA GLY A 51 0.27 7.35 -14.38
C GLY A 51 1.21 6.19 -14.73
N ARG A 52 1.96 6.34 -15.82
CA ARG A 52 2.92 5.32 -16.26
C ARG A 52 4.27 5.41 -15.53
N ALA A 53 4.69 6.63 -15.20
CA ALA A 53 5.91 6.94 -14.45
C ALA A 53 5.65 8.20 -13.62
N ASP A 54 4.83 8.05 -12.58
CA ASP A 54 4.46 9.10 -11.64
C ASP A 54 4.47 8.52 -10.22
N PHE A 55 4.72 9.36 -9.23
CA PHE A 55 4.77 8.92 -7.85
C PHE A 55 3.66 9.59 -7.04
N VAL A 56 2.54 8.89 -6.92
CA VAL A 56 1.37 9.32 -6.17
C VAL A 56 1.34 8.57 -4.84
N TRP A 57 1.34 9.31 -3.73
CA TRP A 57 1.32 8.74 -2.39
C TRP A 57 -0.07 8.26 -1.94
N CYS A 58 -1.12 8.86 -2.47
CA CYS A 58 -2.48 8.62 -1.96
C CYS A 58 -3.58 9.09 -2.93
N PRO A 59 -4.83 8.62 -2.74
CA PRO A 59 -5.99 9.05 -3.52
C PRO A 59 -6.27 10.55 -3.43
N GLU A 60 -5.84 11.24 -2.38
CA GLU A 60 -5.87 12.70 -2.25
C GLU A 60 -4.96 13.40 -3.28
N GLY A 61 -4.07 12.66 -3.94
CA GLY A 61 -3.25 13.16 -5.03
C GLY A 61 -1.94 13.80 -4.62
N VAL A 62 -1.42 13.54 -3.41
CA VAL A 62 -0.08 13.97 -2.99
C VAL A 62 0.97 13.28 -3.86
N ARG A 63 1.84 14.07 -4.51
CA ARG A 63 2.88 13.56 -5.41
C ARG A 63 4.27 13.78 -4.82
N GLU A 64 5.17 12.82 -5.03
CA GLU A 64 6.56 12.93 -4.55
C GLU A 64 7.30 14.09 -5.23
N ALA A 65 6.94 14.44 -6.45
CA ALA A 65 7.50 15.59 -7.17
C ALA A 65 7.38 16.91 -6.37
N ASP A 66 6.27 17.07 -5.63
CA ASP A 66 6.00 18.25 -4.82
C ASP A 66 6.37 18.03 -3.35
N ALA A 67 5.97 16.88 -2.79
CA ALA A 67 6.13 16.55 -1.37
C ALA A 67 7.59 16.30 -0.97
N ARG A 68 8.39 15.69 -1.85
CA ARG A 68 9.81 15.41 -1.67
C ARG A 68 10.14 14.67 -0.38
N TYR A 69 9.28 13.73 0.02
CA TYR A 69 9.45 12.99 1.28
C TYR A 69 10.68 12.08 1.29
N LEU A 70 11.11 11.60 0.12
CA LEU A 70 12.33 10.80 -0.03
C LEU A 70 13.59 11.68 -0.21
N GLY A 71 13.43 13.00 -0.42
CA GLY A 71 14.52 13.93 -0.67
C GLY A 71 15.16 13.74 -2.06
N ASP A 72 16.46 14.02 -2.16
CA ASP A 72 17.19 13.79 -3.42
C ASP A 72 17.50 12.29 -3.57
N VAL A 73 16.94 11.69 -4.62
CA VAL A 73 17.07 10.26 -4.93
C VAL A 73 18.11 9.96 -6.01
N ARG A 74 18.68 10.96 -6.64
CA ARG A 74 19.66 10.79 -7.74
C ARG A 74 20.87 9.97 -7.29
N GLY A 75 21.15 8.90 -8.02
CA GLY A 75 22.24 7.97 -7.73
C GLY A 75 22.00 7.07 -6.51
N ARG A 76 20.87 7.19 -5.81
CA ARG A 76 20.53 6.35 -4.66
C ARG A 76 19.89 5.05 -5.08
N ARG A 77 20.13 3.99 -4.32
CA ARG A 77 19.39 2.72 -4.44
C ARG A 77 18.11 2.82 -3.63
N VAL A 78 16.96 2.76 -4.30
CA VAL A 78 15.64 2.92 -3.68
C VAL A 78 14.83 1.64 -3.88
N LEU A 79 14.25 1.11 -2.80
CA LEU A 79 13.33 -0.03 -2.83
C LEU A 79 11.89 0.47 -2.75
N GLU A 80 11.05 0.05 -3.69
CA GLU A 80 9.60 0.15 -3.58
C GLU A 80 9.02 -1.20 -3.13
N VAL A 81 8.29 -1.22 -2.01
CA VAL A 81 7.66 -2.40 -1.41
C VAL A 81 6.16 -2.38 -1.70
N GLY A 82 5.64 -3.44 -2.32
CA GLY A 82 4.25 -3.49 -2.79
C GLY A 82 4.03 -2.52 -3.94
N CYS A 83 4.79 -2.72 -5.02
CA CYS A 83 4.87 -1.73 -6.10
C CYS A 83 3.68 -1.76 -7.07
N GLY A 84 2.82 -2.80 -7.02
CA GLY A 84 1.78 -3.00 -8.01
C GLY A 84 2.33 -2.99 -9.44
N SER A 85 1.81 -2.12 -10.29
CA SER A 85 2.32 -1.89 -11.64
C SER A 85 3.60 -1.02 -11.72
N ALA A 86 4.21 -0.66 -10.58
CA ALA A 86 5.48 0.05 -10.39
C ALA A 86 5.58 1.47 -11.03
N PRO A 87 4.55 2.31 -11.01
CA PRO A 87 4.67 3.67 -11.55
C PRO A 87 5.64 4.52 -10.71
N CYS A 88 5.64 4.35 -9.36
CA CYS A 88 6.52 5.09 -8.46
C CYS A 88 8.00 4.72 -8.69
N ALA A 89 8.34 3.44 -8.81
CA ALA A 89 9.71 3.01 -9.11
C ALA A 89 10.18 3.51 -10.48
N ARG A 90 9.30 3.56 -11.50
CA ARG A 90 9.63 4.17 -12.78
C ARG A 90 9.86 5.67 -12.66
N TRP A 91 9.04 6.38 -11.89
CA TRP A 91 9.28 7.79 -11.62
C TRP A 91 10.64 8.00 -10.95
N LEU A 92 10.96 7.21 -9.92
CA LEU A 92 12.25 7.25 -9.23
C LEU A 92 13.42 7.00 -10.20
N ALA A 93 13.30 6.01 -11.08
CA ALA A 93 14.31 5.75 -12.11
C ALA A 93 14.48 6.94 -13.07
N GLY A 94 13.37 7.59 -13.46
CA GLY A 94 13.37 8.83 -14.25
C GLY A 94 14.04 10.01 -13.54
N GLN A 95 14.05 10.03 -12.20
CA GLN A 95 14.80 11.01 -11.40
C GLN A 95 16.29 10.64 -11.22
N GLY A 96 16.74 9.53 -11.82
CA GLY A 96 18.11 9.07 -11.75
C GLY A 96 18.44 8.19 -10.54
N ALA A 97 17.44 7.64 -9.88
CA ALA A 97 17.62 6.63 -8.85
C ALA A 97 17.88 5.24 -9.45
N HIS A 98 18.57 4.38 -8.72
CA HIS A 98 18.65 2.94 -8.97
C HIS A 98 17.49 2.25 -8.24
N ALA A 99 16.28 2.37 -8.81
CA ALA A 99 15.07 1.83 -8.22
C ALA A 99 14.99 0.31 -8.41
N VAL A 100 14.47 -0.39 -7.40
CA VAL A 100 14.06 -1.80 -7.44
C VAL A 100 12.63 -1.88 -6.94
N ALA A 101 11.76 -2.60 -7.62
CA ALA A 101 10.35 -2.73 -7.28
C ALA A 101 10.01 -4.18 -6.89
N LEU A 102 9.28 -4.34 -5.77
CA LEU A 102 8.90 -5.63 -5.23
C LEU A 102 7.38 -5.71 -5.05
N ASP A 103 6.79 -6.81 -5.48
CA ASP A 103 5.38 -7.10 -5.23
C ASP A 103 5.16 -8.61 -4.99
N LEU A 104 4.07 -8.94 -4.28
CA LEU A 104 3.65 -10.32 -4.04
C LEU A 104 3.00 -10.93 -5.28
N SER A 105 2.26 -10.12 -6.06
CA SER A 105 1.44 -10.54 -7.20
C SER A 105 2.25 -10.62 -8.49
N ALA A 106 2.20 -11.77 -9.13
CA ALA A 106 2.73 -11.93 -10.49
C ALA A 106 1.87 -11.18 -11.52
N GLY A 107 0.57 -11.05 -11.27
CA GLY A 107 -0.37 -10.28 -12.08
C GLY A 107 0.02 -8.81 -12.13
N MET A 108 0.22 -8.19 -10.98
CA MET A 108 0.71 -6.82 -10.88
C MET A 108 2.07 -6.63 -11.54
N LEU A 109 2.99 -7.58 -11.36
CA LEU A 109 4.31 -7.53 -12.00
C LEU A 109 4.28 -7.70 -13.52
N ARG A 110 3.23 -8.32 -14.09
CA ARG A 110 3.01 -8.30 -15.57
C ARG A 110 2.78 -6.87 -16.05
N HIS A 111 1.89 -6.10 -15.36
CA HIS A 111 1.66 -4.70 -15.67
C HIS A 111 2.90 -3.84 -15.45
N ALA A 112 3.67 -4.11 -14.39
CA ALA A 112 4.94 -3.44 -14.14
C ALA A 112 5.94 -3.64 -15.29
N ARG A 113 6.04 -4.87 -15.82
CA ARG A 113 6.90 -5.19 -16.97
C ARG A 113 6.43 -4.46 -18.24
N ALA A 114 5.14 -4.51 -18.54
CA ALA A 114 4.57 -3.76 -19.67
C ALA A 114 4.80 -2.25 -19.53
N GLY A 115 4.68 -1.70 -18.32
CA GLY A 115 5.00 -0.30 -18.02
C GLY A 115 6.47 0.04 -18.26
N ASN A 116 7.41 -0.84 -17.89
CA ASN A 116 8.85 -0.67 -18.18
C ASN A 116 9.10 -0.59 -19.70
N GLU A 117 8.51 -1.50 -20.46
CA GLU A 117 8.62 -1.52 -21.92
C GLU A 117 8.04 -0.25 -22.55
N ALA A 118 6.84 0.16 -22.13
CA ALA A 118 6.15 1.34 -22.66
C ALA A 118 6.87 2.66 -22.36
N THR A 119 7.63 2.75 -21.26
CA THR A 119 8.35 3.96 -20.85
C THR A 119 9.81 3.95 -21.19
N GLY A 120 10.39 2.81 -21.55
CA GLY A 120 11.84 2.63 -21.73
C GLY A 120 12.63 2.69 -20.40
N LEU A 121 11.96 2.68 -19.25
CA LEU A 121 12.57 2.72 -17.92
C LEU A 121 12.69 1.30 -17.36
N ALA A 122 13.88 0.72 -17.40
CA ALA A 122 14.14 -0.65 -16.98
C ALA A 122 14.30 -0.74 -15.45
N VAL A 123 13.19 -0.85 -14.72
CA VAL A 123 13.19 -1.10 -13.27
C VAL A 123 13.26 -2.60 -13.01
N PRO A 124 14.25 -3.12 -12.24
CA PRO A 124 14.26 -4.49 -11.77
C PRO A 124 13.01 -4.82 -10.94
N LEU A 125 12.33 -5.93 -11.28
CA LEU A 125 11.10 -6.39 -10.65
C LEU A 125 11.37 -7.69 -9.88
N VAL A 126 10.92 -7.76 -8.63
CA VAL A 126 11.12 -8.91 -7.74
C VAL A 126 9.78 -9.38 -7.20
N GLN A 127 9.46 -10.66 -7.38
CA GLN A 127 8.27 -11.25 -6.74
C GLN A 127 8.64 -11.77 -5.35
N ALA A 128 8.15 -11.10 -4.31
CA ALA A 128 8.36 -11.51 -2.92
C ALA A 128 7.32 -10.86 -1.99
N SER A 129 7.23 -11.37 -0.75
CA SER A 129 6.40 -10.78 0.29
C SER A 129 7.12 -9.62 1.00
N ALA A 130 6.36 -8.61 1.44
CA ALA A 130 6.89 -7.44 2.14
C ALA A 130 7.52 -7.77 3.49
N ASP A 131 7.11 -8.87 4.12
CA ASP A 131 7.63 -9.38 5.39
C ASP A 131 8.85 -10.32 5.23
N GLN A 132 9.31 -10.58 3.98
CA GLN A 132 10.44 -11.45 3.67
C GLN A 132 11.23 -10.90 2.48
N LEU A 133 11.99 -9.83 2.71
CA LEU A 133 12.71 -9.13 1.64
C LEU A 133 13.96 -9.91 1.20
N PRO A 134 14.10 -10.31 -0.08
CA PRO A 134 15.20 -11.16 -0.58
C PRO A 134 16.48 -10.34 -0.85
N PHE A 135 16.77 -9.37 -0.01
CA PHE A 135 17.93 -8.49 -0.16
C PHE A 135 18.86 -8.57 1.04
N ARG A 136 20.14 -8.27 0.83
CA ARG A 136 21.14 -8.19 1.90
C ARG A 136 20.89 -6.98 2.79
N ALA A 137 21.29 -7.06 4.04
CA ALA A 137 21.29 -5.94 4.96
C ALA A 137 22.06 -4.73 4.38
N GLY A 138 21.56 -3.51 4.60
CA GLY A 138 22.20 -2.28 4.17
C GLY A 138 22.34 -2.13 2.64
N SER A 139 21.42 -2.72 1.86
CA SER A 139 21.45 -2.65 0.39
C SER A 139 20.88 -1.37 -0.18
N PHE A 140 20.03 -0.65 0.55
CA PHE A 140 19.28 0.49 0.05
C PHE A 140 19.55 1.79 0.81
N ASP A 141 19.52 2.89 0.08
CA ASP A 141 19.70 4.26 0.58
C ASP A 141 18.36 4.93 0.91
N ALA A 142 17.25 4.35 0.49
CA ALA A 142 15.88 4.73 0.82
C ALA A 142 14.92 3.56 0.50
N ALA A 143 13.75 3.56 1.13
CA ALA A 143 12.66 2.68 0.76
C ALA A 143 11.32 3.42 0.81
N CYS A 144 10.33 2.95 0.04
CA CYS A 144 8.99 3.52 -0.01
C CYS A 144 7.92 2.44 -0.24
N SER A 145 6.68 2.79 0.13
CA SER A 145 5.49 2.00 -0.21
C SER A 145 4.30 2.95 -0.31
N ALA A 146 3.73 3.09 -1.49
CA ALA A 146 2.54 3.90 -1.70
C ALA A 146 1.31 3.00 -1.79
N PHE A 147 0.57 2.85 -0.70
CA PHE A 147 -0.57 1.92 -0.57
C PHE A 147 -0.23 0.45 -0.87
N GLY A 148 1.05 0.08 -0.77
CA GLY A 148 1.54 -1.26 -1.08
C GLY A 148 1.29 -2.28 0.02
N GLY A 149 2.23 -3.21 0.24
CA GLY A 149 2.04 -4.40 1.04
C GLY A 149 1.73 -4.24 2.53
N VAL A 150 1.89 -3.05 3.13
CA VAL A 150 1.81 -2.86 4.59
C VAL A 150 0.46 -3.26 5.21
N PRO A 151 -0.72 -2.91 4.65
CA PRO A 151 -2.01 -3.29 5.21
C PRO A 151 -2.33 -4.79 5.09
N PHE A 152 -1.68 -5.49 4.17
CA PHE A 152 -2.02 -6.85 3.77
C PHE A 152 -1.22 -7.94 4.49
N VAL A 153 -0.32 -7.57 5.39
CA VAL A 153 0.48 -8.52 6.17
C VAL A 153 -0.04 -8.64 7.60
N ALA A 154 -0.02 -9.84 8.14
CA ALA A 154 -0.52 -10.12 9.48
C ALA A 154 0.34 -9.46 10.58
N ASP A 155 1.66 -9.46 10.45
CA ASP A 155 2.59 -8.76 11.37
C ASP A 155 3.33 -7.63 10.67
N VAL A 156 2.86 -6.39 10.87
CA VAL A 156 3.53 -5.20 10.34
C VAL A 156 4.92 -4.98 10.93
N GLY A 157 5.17 -5.50 12.13
CA GLY A 157 6.49 -5.45 12.76
C GLY A 157 7.53 -6.21 11.96
N GLU A 158 7.17 -7.34 11.32
CA GLU A 158 8.09 -8.06 10.42
C GLU A 158 8.44 -7.22 9.21
N VAL A 159 7.44 -6.58 8.56
CA VAL A 159 7.72 -5.67 7.44
C VAL A 159 8.71 -4.59 7.84
N PHE A 160 8.49 -3.95 9.00
CA PHE A 160 9.35 -2.86 9.44
C PHE A 160 10.74 -3.34 9.84
N ARG A 161 10.87 -4.53 10.45
CA ARG A 161 12.19 -5.15 10.73
C ARG A 161 12.95 -5.48 9.44
N GLU A 162 12.27 -6.04 8.44
CA GLU A 162 12.87 -6.35 7.14
C GLU A 162 13.30 -5.08 6.38
N VAL A 163 12.45 -4.04 6.37
CA VAL A 163 12.80 -2.75 5.78
C VAL A 163 13.99 -2.13 6.53
N ALA A 164 13.95 -2.10 7.86
CA ALA A 164 15.08 -1.61 8.67
C ALA A 164 16.37 -2.40 8.40
N ARG A 165 16.27 -3.71 8.22
CA ARG A 165 17.43 -4.57 7.92
C ARG A 165 18.06 -4.20 6.58
N VAL A 166 17.26 -4.01 5.53
CA VAL A 166 17.79 -3.75 4.17
C VAL A 166 18.22 -2.30 3.97
N LEU A 167 17.76 -1.38 4.79
CA LEU A 167 18.18 0.02 4.77
C LEU A 167 19.55 0.23 5.41
N ARG A 168 20.30 1.22 4.90
CA ARG A 168 21.51 1.77 5.53
C ARG A 168 21.15 2.69 6.70
N PRO A 169 22.06 2.88 7.68
CA PRO A 169 21.89 3.94 8.65
C PRO A 169 21.66 5.31 8.00
N GLY A 170 20.76 6.10 8.56
CA GLY A 170 20.34 7.41 8.04
C GLY A 170 19.31 7.35 6.91
N ALA A 171 19.00 6.17 6.36
CA ALA A 171 18.10 6.03 5.23
C ALA A 171 16.62 6.23 5.61
N PRO A 172 15.83 6.96 4.80
CA PRO A 172 14.38 7.10 5.00
C PRO A 172 13.64 5.83 4.60
N TRP A 173 12.57 5.55 5.35
CA TRP A 173 11.46 4.71 4.98
C TRP A 173 10.19 5.55 5.00
N VAL A 174 9.52 5.70 3.86
CA VAL A 174 8.26 6.45 3.76
C VAL A 174 7.18 5.53 3.21
N PHE A 175 6.05 5.47 3.90
CA PHE A 175 4.94 4.64 3.44
C PHE A 175 3.59 5.30 3.71
N SER A 176 2.63 5.04 2.84
CA SER A 176 1.24 5.44 3.00
C SER A 176 0.35 4.22 3.19
N VAL A 177 -0.65 4.40 4.03
CA VAL A 177 -1.68 3.40 4.29
C VAL A 177 -3.04 4.09 4.38
N THR A 178 -4.10 3.33 4.23
CA THR A 178 -5.44 3.76 4.63
C THR A 178 -5.40 4.27 6.07
N HIS A 179 -5.92 5.49 6.30
CA HIS A 179 -5.89 6.06 7.65
C HIS A 179 -6.68 5.18 8.62
N PRO A 180 -6.13 4.81 9.78
CA PRO A 180 -6.81 3.92 10.74
C PRO A 180 -8.20 4.36 11.18
N ILE A 181 -8.49 5.67 11.20
CA ILE A 181 -9.81 6.19 11.53
C ILE A 181 -10.90 5.70 10.58
N ARG A 182 -10.55 5.40 9.34
CA ARG A 182 -11.47 4.92 8.33
C ARG A 182 -12.21 3.64 8.75
N TRP A 183 -11.54 2.76 9.49
CA TRP A 183 -12.07 1.46 9.89
C TRP A 183 -13.27 1.52 10.83
N ILE A 184 -13.56 2.68 11.43
CA ILE A 184 -14.76 2.85 12.26
C ILE A 184 -16.03 3.06 11.44
N PHE A 185 -15.90 3.34 10.15
CA PHE A 185 -16.99 3.66 9.23
C PHE A 185 -17.24 2.51 8.23
N PRO A 186 -18.48 2.38 7.70
CA PRO A 186 -18.75 1.48 6.57
C PRO A 186 -17.95 1.87 5.33
N ASP A 187 -17.75 0.92 4.43
CA ASP A 187 -17.18 1.15 3.11
C ASP A 187 -18.24 1.76 2.17
N ASP A 188 -18.55 3.02 2.41
CA ASP A 188 -19.51 3.82 1.64
C ASP A 188 -18.91 5.21 1.42
N PRO A 189 -18.67 5.64 0.16
CA PRO A 189 -18.15 6.98 -0.15
C PRO A 189 -19.16 8.10 0.11
N GLY A 190 -20.43 7.77 0.28
CA GLY A 190 -21.54 8.69 0.49
C GLY A 190 -21.84 8.97 1.97
N PRO A 191 -23.02 9.56 2.25
CA PRO A 191 -23.45 9.91 3.61
C PRO A 191 -23.55 8.72 4.58
N GLY A 192 -23.85 7.52 4.09
CA GLY A 192 -23.88 6.29 4.90
C GLY A 192 -22.54 5.98 5.53
N GLY A 193 -21.45 6.30 4.84
CA GLY A 193 -20.08 6.15 5.33
C GLY A 193 -19.64 7.17 6.39
N LEU A 194 -20.53 8.00 6.91
CA LEU A 194 -20.23 8.98 7.98
C LEU A 194 -20.74 8.52 9.35
N THR A 195 -21.36 7.35 9.42
CA THR A 195 -21.87 6.80 10.69
C THR A 195 -20.88 5.80 11.26
N VAL A 196 -20.42 6.02 12.50
CA VAL A 196 -19.54 5.08 13.20
C VAL A 196 -20.30 3.78 13.47
N THR A 197 -19.75 2.67 13.00
CA THR A 197 -20.36 1.34 13.12
C THR A 197 -19.47 0.32 13.81
N GLN A 198 -18.17 0.62 13.94
CA GLN A 198 -17.18 -0.30 14.51
C GLN A 198 -16.27 0.44 15.51
N SER A 199 -15.63 -0.33 16.39
CA SER A 199 -14.65 0.21 17.32
C SER A 199 -13.32 0.48 16.61
N TYR A 200 -12.73 1.64 16.84
CA TYR A 200 -11.35 1.95 16.44
C TYR A 200 -10.32 0.96 17.01
N PHE A 201 -10.64 0.32 18.11
CA PHE A 201 -9.74 -0.61 18.81
C PHE A 201 -10.00 -2.09 18.44
N ASP A 202 -10.97 -2.36 17.57
CA ASP A 202 -11.17 -3.70 17.01
C ASP A 202 -10.07 -3.98 15.96
N ARG A 203 -9.18 -4.91 16.26
CA ARG A 203 -8.07 -5.33 15.41
C ARG A 203 -8.35 -6.62 14.66
N THR A 204 -9.59 -7.07 14.71
CA THR A 204 -10.02 -8.21 13.90
C THR A 204 -9.84 -7.84 12.42
N PRO A 205 -9.09 -8.61 11.63
CA PRO A 205 -8.88 -8.30 10.23
C PRO A 205 -10.19 -8.36 9.44
N TYR A 206 -10.26 -7.61 8.37
CA TYR A 206 -11.27 -7.77 7.34
C TYR A 206 -10.86 -8.99 6.51
N VAL A 207 -11.73 -9.99 6.47
CA VAL A 207 -11.48 -11.25 5.75
C VAL A 207 -12.67 -11.53 4.85
N GLU A 208 -12.44 -11.60 3.55
CA GLU A 208 -13.41 -12.14 2.62
C GLU A 208 -13.20 -13.65 2.47
N VAL A 209 -14.27 -14.39 2.29
CA VAL A 209 -14.23 -15.85 2.25
C VAL A 209 -15.09 -16.41 1.11
N ASP A 210 -14.67 -17.58 0.63
CA ASP A 210 -15.47 -18.42 -0.26
C ASP A 210 -16.51 -19.27 0.51
N ASP A 211 -17.25 -20.11 -0.21
CA ASP A 211 -18.30 -20.99 0.37
C ASP A 211 -17.75 -22.02 1.37
N GLU A 212 -16.46 -22.35 1.28
CA GLU A 212 -15.80 -23.26 2.23
C GLU A 212 -15.17 -22.50 3.43
N GLY A 213 -15.31 -21.19 3.49
CA GLY A 213 -14.76 -20.33 4.54
C GLY A 213 -13.26 -20.06 4.44
N ARG A 214 -12.64 -20.36 3.29
CA ARG A 214 -11.24 -20.03 3.02
C ARG A 214 -11.12 -18.53 2.69
N ALA A 215 -10.08 -17.88 3.20
CA ALA A 215 -9.84 -16.48 2.91
C ALA A 215 -9.52 -16.26 1.42
N THR A 216 -10.23 -15.32 0.81
CA THR A 216 -9.97 -14.84 -0.56
C THR A 216 -9.31 -13.48 -0.57
N TYR A 217 -9.52 -12.65 0.48
CA TYR A 217 -8.86 -11.38 0.69
C TYR A 217 -8.69 -11.10 2.19
N VAL A 218 -7.59 -10.47 2.59
CA VAL A 218 -7.33 -10.12 3.98
C VAL A 218 -6.71 -8.73 4.09
N GLU A 219 -7.32 -7.85 4.89
CA GLU A 219 -6.73 -6.57 5.25
C GLU A 219 -6.71 -6.40 6.77
N HIS A 220 -5.57 -5.96 7.31
CA HIS A 220 -5.34 -5.86 8.75
C HIS A 220 -5.47 -4.43 9.24
N HIS A 221 -6.46 -4.19 10.10
CA HIS A 221 -6.59 -2.92 10.81
C HIS A 221 -5.56 -2.79 11.94
N ARG A 222 -4.97 -1.61 12.05
CA ARG A 222 -4.05 -1.21 13.13
C ARG A 222 -4.33 0.23 13.50
N THR A 223 -4.28 0.54 14.79
CA THR A 223 -4.38 1.93 15.24
C THR A 223 -3.10 2.71 14.89
N LEU A 224 -3.14 4.04 14.88
CA LEU A 224 -1.91 4.86 14.75
C LEU A 224 -0.88 4.48 15.82
N GLY A 225 -1.33 4.23 17.05
CA GLY A 225 -0.46 3.79 18.14
C GLY A 225 0.21 2.44 17.88
N ASP A 226 -0.46 1.52 17.18
CA ASP A 226 0.13 0.22 16.81
C ASP A 226 1.25 0.41 15.78
N TYR A 227 1.03 1.26 14.76
CA TYR A 227 2.07 1.60 13.79
C TYR A 227 3.29 2.24 14.46
N VAL A 228 3.09 3.24 15.33
CA VAL A 228 4.17 3.93 16.04
C VAL A 228 4.99 2.96 16.89
N ARG A 229 4.32 2.06 17.64
CA ARG A 229 4.99 1.03 18.45
C ARG A 229 5.77 0.03 17.61
N ALA A 230 5.18 -0.41 16.48
CA ALA A 230 5.85 -1.35 15.58
C ALA A 230 7.09 -0.72 14.93
N LEU A 231 7.04 0.56 14.53
CA LEU A 231 8.20 1.30 14.02
C LEU A 231 9.31 1.37 15.05
N GLY A 232 9.00 1.80 16.28
CA GLY A 232 9.98 1.84 17.38
C GLY A 232 10.56 0.47 17.70
N GLY A 233 9.73 -0.59 17.69
CA GLY A 233 10.17 -1.99 17.89
C GLY A 233 11.09 -2.52 16.80
N ALA A 234 11.01 -1.96 15.58
CA ALA A 234 11.89 -2.27 14.46
C ALA A 234 13.16 -1.40 14.41
N GLY A 235 13.34 -0.47 15.37
CA GLY A 235 14.45 0.47 15.37
C GLY A 235 14.34 1.58 14.33
N LEU A 236 13.13 1.91 13.89
CA LEU A 236 12.84 3.03 12.98
C LEU A 236 12.34 4.23 13.79
N GLU A 237 12.91 5.40 13.52
CA GLU A 237 12.52 6.66 14.13
C GLU A 237 11.39 7.30 13.30
N LEU A 238 10.25 7.60 13.93
CA LEU A 238 9.19 8.40 13.29
C LEU A 238 9.64 9.86 13.22
N VAL A 239 9.78 10.37 12.01
CA VAL A 239 10.18 11.76 11.74
C VAL A 239 8.96 12.66 11.62
N ASP A 240 7.90 12.14 10.95
CA ASP A 240 6.68 12.89 10.67
C ASP A 240 5.52 11.94 10.36
N LEU A 241 4.31 12.38 10.63
CA LEU A 241 3.06 11.74 10.21
C LEU A 241 2.23 12.76 9.46
N VAL A 242 2.02 12.54 8.18
CA VAL A 242 1.24 13.42 7.32
C VAL A 242 -0.15 12.83 7.11
N GLU A 243 -1.17 13.64 7.37
CA GLU A 243 -2.58 13.35 7.09
C GLU A 243 -3.03 14.28 5.97
N PRO A 244 -3.06 13.84 4.70
CA PRO A 244 -3.38 14.71 3.59
C PRO A 244 -4.82 15.23 3.67
N GLU A 245 -5.00 16.53 3.50
CA GLU A 245 -6.32 17.12 3.32
C GLU A 245 -6.84 16.86 1.90
N TRP A 246 -8.14 16.73 1.75
CA TRP A 246 -8.78 16.58 0.44
C TRP A 246 -8.68 17.88 -0.37
N PRO A 247 -8.03 17.88 -1.55
CA PRO A 247 -7.79 19.12 -2.27
C PRO A 247 -9.08 19.74 -2.81
N ALA A 248 -9.16 21.06 -2.81
CA ALA A 248 -10.27 21.78 -3.41
C ALA A 248 -10.39 21.43 -4.90
N GLY A 249 -11.61 21.11 -5.35
CA GLY A 249 -11.87 20.74 -6.74
C GLY A 249 -11.51 19.30 -7.12
N HIS A 250 -10.92 18.52 -6.22
CA HIS A 250 -10.67 17.11 -6.45
C HIS A 250 -11.97 16.32 -6.31
N THR A 251 -12.47 15.79 -7.44
CA THR A 251 -13.78 15.13 -7.52
C THR A 251 -13.70 13.60 -7.60
N ARG A 252 -12.48 13.04 -7.64
CA ARG A 252 -12.30 11.60 -7.78
C ARG A 252 -12.91 10.88 -6.58
N GLN A 253 -13.48 9.73 -6.86
CA GLN A 253 -13.84 8.75 -5.87
C GLN A 253 -12.99 7.50 -6.09
N TRP A 254 -12.46 6.95 -5.00
CA TRP A 254 -11.68 5.72 -5.02
C TRP A 254 -12.07 4.89 -3.79
N GLY A 255 -12.87 3.84 -4.01
CA GLY A 255 -13.49 3.13 -2.91
C GLY A 255 -14.19 4.13 -1.99
N GLN A 256 -13.84 4.13 -0.74
CA GLN A 256 -14.39 5.06 0.25
C GLN A 256 -13.71 6.44 0.33
N TRP A 257 -12.63 6.70 -0.42
CA TRP A 257 -12.10 8.06 -0.59
C TRP A 257 -13.04 8.85 -1.47
N SER A 258 -13.59 9.93 -0.95
CA SER A 258 -14.53 10.79 -1.67
C SER A 258 -14.40 12.24 -1.21
N PRO A 259 -14.85 13.21 -2.03
CA PRO A 259 -14.89 14.61 -1.61
C PRO A 259 -15.71 14.87 -0.35
N LEU A 260 -16.76 14.07 -0.11
CA LEU A 260 -17.59 14.18 1.08
C LEU A 260 -16.82 13.80 2.34
N ARG A 261 -16.22 12.63 2.34
CA ARG A 261 -15.51 12.08 3.50
C ARG A 261 -14.19 12.81 3.73
N GLY A 262 -13.42 13.05 2.67
CA GLY A 262 -12.10 13.67 2.76
C GLY A 262 -12.10 15.11 3.29
N ARG A 263 -13.26 15.81 3.25
CA ARG A 263 -13.42 17.11 3.91
C ARG A 263 -13.65 17.03 5.41
N LEU A 264 -13.91 15.84 5.95
CA LEU A 264 -14.31 15.66 7.35
C LEU A 264 -13.22 14.95 8.17
N PHE A 265 -12.50 14.01 7.55
CA PHE A 265 -11.44 13.24 8.20
C PHE A 265 -10.45 12.70 7.16
N PRO A 266 -9.21 12.40 7.56
CA PRO A 266 -8.18 11.92 6.64
C PRO A 266 -8.52 10.51 6.10
N GLY A 267 -8.35 10.31 4.80
CA GLY A 267 -8.45 9.00 4.15
C GLY A 267 -7.13 8.22 4.23
N THR A 268 -6.02 8.94 4.30
CA THR A 268 -4.65 8.41 4.23
C THR A 268 -3.80 8.87 5.40
N ALA A 269 -2.92 7.98 5.88
CA ALA A 269 -1.81 8.30 6.76
C ALA A 269 -0.49 8.02 6.04
N ILE A 270 0.41 9.02 5.95
CA ILE A 270 1.75 8.88 5.37
C ILE A 270 2.77 8.99 6.50
N PHE A 271 3.47 7.90 6.77
CA PHE A 271 4.52 7.83 7.78
C PHE A 271 5.87 8.14 7.16
N ARG A 272 6.54 9.14 7.66
CA ARG A 272 7.93 9.46 7.30
C ARG A 272 8.83 9.01 8.43
N THR A 273 9.68 8.04 8.15
CA THR A 273 10.56 7.44 9.16
C THR A 273 12.00 7.43 8.68
N ARG A 274 12.92 7.14 9.58
CA ARG A 274 14.34 7.03 9.29
C ARG A 274 14.94 5.89 10.11
N LYS A 275 15.86 5.14 9.52
CA LYS A 275 16.75 4.26 10.26
C LYS A 275 17.86 5.10 10.88
N PRO A 276 18.04 5.11 12.20
CA PRO A 276 19.14 5.81 12.88
C PRO A 276 20.53 5.39 12.42
#